data_3062f695ae16551405e18749f8db6870
#
_entry.id   3062f695ae16551405e18749f8db6870
#
_cell.length_a   1.000
_cell.length_b   1.000
_cell.length_c   1.000
_cell.angle_alpha   90.00
_cell.angle_beta   90.00
_cell.angle_gamma   90.00
#
_symmetry.space_group_name_H-M   'P 1'
#
loop_
_entity.id
_entity.type
_entity.pdbx_description
1 polymer ?
#
loop_
_entity_poly.entity_id
_entity_poly.type
_entity_poly.pdbx_seq_one_letter_code
_entity_poly.pdbx_strand_id
1 'polypeptide(L)'
;LNANLSKELELARLKLGPYSSRQFTAYNDLWLILLKLKESMRKLYGFGNEAGLQAFAEQLIQASELLDANALLIAPKEYNELKDILDEFLNFRMDKETLLQLFKDKQTGNPVSKDEFNLLLGQTQNTRGKLEHKIDDLRHIMRKQIAAEE
;
A
#
# COMPACT_ATOMS: atom_id res chain seq x y z
N LEU A 1 -8.78 -8.26 -12.50
CA LEU A 1 -8.24 -9.01 -11.35
C LEU A 1 -8.77 -8.47 -10.02
N ASN A 2 -8.70 -7.15 -9.83
CA ASN A 2 -9.12 -6.51 -8.58
C ASN A 2 -10.65 -6.54 -8.42
N ALA A 3 -11.37 -6.32 -9.50
CA ALA A 3 -12.82 -6.44 -9.54
C ALA A 3 -13.27 -7.87 -9.26
N ASN A 4 -12.49 -8.87 -9.71
CA ASN A 4 -12.78 -10.28 -9.46
C ASN A 4 -12.63 -10.64 -7.98
N LEU A 5 -11.60 -10.15 -7.30
CA LEU A 5 -11.42 -10.39 -5.87
C LEU A 5 -12.55 -9.74 -5.07
N SER A 6 -12.94 -8.52 -5.40
CA SER A 6 -14.07 -7.83 -4.76
C SER A 6 -15.38 -8.60 -4.94
N LYS A 7 -15.59 -9.16 -6.14
CA LYS A 7 -16.75 -9.99 -6.43
C LYS A 7 -16.75 -11.29 -5.62
N GLU A 8 -15.60 -11.96 -5.54
CA GLU A 8 -15.44 -13.18 -4.74
C GLU A 8 -15.74 -12.93 -3.27
N LEU A 9 -15.27 -11.81 -2.71
CA LEU A 9 -15.55 -11.40 -1.34
C LEU A 9 -17.05 -11.15 -1.14
N GLU A 10 -17.70 -10.45 -2.04
CA GLU A 10 -19.13 -10.16 -1.95
C GLU A 10 -19.98 -11.42 -2.02
N LEU A 11 -19.66 -12.36 -2.91
CA LEU A 11 -20.36 -13.63 -3.02
C LEU A 11 -20.17 -14.49 -1.76
N ALA A 12 -18.96 -14.53 -1.20
CA ALA A 12 -18.69 -15.23 0.05
C ALA A 12 -19.47 -14.63 1.22
N ARG A 13 -19.56 -13.30 1.27
CA ARG A 13 -20.33 -12.56 2.27
C ARG A 13 -21.80 -13.01 2.32
N LEU A 14 -22.40 -13.21 1.17
CA LEU A 14 -23.81 -13.62 1.08
C LEU A 14 -24.08 -15.02 1.61
N LYS A 15 -23.05 -15.88 1.65
CA LYS A 15 -23.17 -17.27 2.10
C LYS A 15 -22.94 -17.46 3.59
N LEU A 16 -22.38 -16.46 4.27
CA LEU A 16 -21.89 -16.58 5.64
C LEU A 16 -22.68 -15.66 6.59
N GLY A 17 -22.58 -15.94 7.90
CA GLY A 17 -23.27 -15.17 8.91
C GLY A 17 -22.73 -13.76 9.11
N PRO A 18 -23.37 -12.94 10.00
CA PRO A 18 -23.00 -11.52 10.17
C PRO A 18 -21.52 -11.27 10.52
N TYR A 19 -20.91 -12.10 11.36
CA TYR A 19 -19.50 -11.93 11.71
C TYR A 19 -18.59 -12.14 10.50
N SER A 20 -18.81 -13.22 9.77
CA SER A 20 -18.05 -13.51 8.54
C SER A 20 -18.31 -12.46 7.46
N SER A 21 -19.53 -11.94 7.39
CA SER A 21 -19.87 -10.82 6.50
C SER A 21 -19.02 -9.58 6.80
N ARG A 22 -18.82 -9.27 8.07
CA ARG A 22 -17.97 -8.16 8.51
C ARG A 22 -16.50 -8.40 8.15
N GLN A 23 -16.01 -9.63 8.31
CA GLN A 23 -14.64 -9.99 7.93
C GLN A 23 -14.41 -9.78 6.42
N PHE A 24 -15.32 -10.24 5.59
CA PHE A 24 -15.18 -10.06 4.14
C PHE A 24 -15.24 -8.59 3.73
N THR A 25 -16.10 -7.80 4.39
CA THR A 25 -16.15 -6.36 4.15
C THR A 25 -14.82 -5.70 4.54
N ALA A 26 -14.25 -6.08 5.69
CA ALA A 26 -12.97 -5.56 6.15
C ALA A 26 -11.84 -5.87 5.15
N TYR A 27 -11.74 -7.13 4.70
CA TYR A 27 -10.74 -7.53 3.70
C TYR A 27 -10.92 -6.77 2.38
N ASN A 28 -12.15 -6.63 1.92
CA ASN A 28 -12.44 -5.91 0.68
C ASN A 28 -12.04 -4.44 0.78
N ASP A 29 -12.40 -3.77 1.88
CA ASP A 29 -12.07 -2.36 2.09
C ASP A 29 -10.56 -2.14 2.15
N LEU A 30 -9.85 -3.02 2.84
CA LEU A 30 -8.39 -2.97 2.92
C LEU A 30 -7.74 -3.22 1.56
N TRP A 31 -8.24 -4.18 0.81
CA TRP A 31 -7.75 -4.45 -0.54
C TRP A 31 -7.90 -3.23 -1.44
N LEU A 32 -9.06 -2.59 -1.42
CA LEU A 32 -9.33 -1.40 -2.24
C LEU A 32 -8.41 -0.24 -1.89
N ILE A 33 -8.12 -0.02 -0.60
CA ILE A 33 -7.21 1.06 -0.22
C ILE A 33 -5.75 0.76 -0.59
N LEU A 34 -5.34 -0.52 -0.55
CA LEU A 34 -4.02 -0.92 -1.04
C LEU A 34 -3.87 -0.65 -2.54
N LEU A 35 -4.92 -0.89 -3.30
CA LEU A 35 -4.91 -0.59 -4.74
C LEU A 35 -4.80 0.91 -5.01
N LYS A 36 -5.47 1.73 -4.21
CA LYS A 36 -5.33 3.19 -4.31
C LYS A 36 -3.91 3.63 -4.00
N LEU A 37 -3.29 3.05 -2.98
CA LEU A 37 -1.91 3.34 -2.62
C LEU A 37 -0.95 2.93 -3.73
N LYS A 38 -1.15 1.76 -4.31
CA LYS A 38 -0.35 1.27 -5.43
C LYS A 38 -0.45 2.21 -6.64
N GLU A 39 -1.65 2.66 -6.96
CA GLU A 39 -1.88 3.59 -8.05
C GLU A 39 -1.23 4.96 -7.79
N SER A 40 -1.37 5.47 -6.57
CA SER A 40 -0.72 6.72 -6.17
C SER A 40 0.80 6.61 -6.19
N MET A 41 1.34 5.46 -5.80
CA MET A 41 2.78 5.18 -5.88
C MET A 41 3.27 5.24 -7.34
N ARG A 42 2.51 4.68 -8.27
CA ARG A 42 2.84 4.73 -9.69
C ARG A 42 2.85 6.16 -10.23
N LYS A 43 1.90 6.99 -9.78
CA LYS A 43 1.84 8.40 -10.18
C LYS A 43 3.00 9.22 -9.65
N LEU A 44 3.67 8.77 -8.60
CA LEU A 44 4.87 9.40 -8.05
C LEU A 44 6.15 8.90 -8.72
N TYR A 45 6.04 8.23 -9.84
CA TYR A 45 7.20 7.77 -10.61
C TYR A 45 8.07 8.97 -11.02
N GLY A 46 9.38 8.78 -10.98
CA GLY A 46 10.33 9.87 -11.16
C GLY A 46 10.45 10.69 -9.88
N PHE A 47 10.40 12.01 -9.98
CA PHE A 47 10.56 12.90 -8.83
C PHE A 47 9.27 13.13 -8.05
N GLY A 48 8.11 12.98 -8.71
CA GLY A 48 6.83 13.31 -8.10
C GLY A 48 6.66 14.82 -7.91
N ASN A 49 5.72 15.20 -7.05
CA ASN A 49 5.51 16.59 -6.64
C ASN A 49 4.95 16.64 -5.21
N GLU A 50 4.99 17.82 -4.59
CA GLU A 50 4.54 17.99 -3.21
C GLU A 50 3.07 17.62 -3.01
N ALA A 51 2.21 18.03 -3.93
CA ALA A 51 0.78 17.75 -3.84
C ALA A 51 0.50 16.24 -3.93
N GLY A 52 1.19 15.54 -4.81
CA GLY A 52 1.09 14.09 -4.93
C GLY A 52 1.60 13.35 -3.71
N LEU A 53 2.72 13.81 -3.14
CA LEU A 53 3.26 13.23 -1.91
C LEU A 53 2.33 13.45 -0.72
N GLN A 54 1.71 14.62 -0.61
CA GLN A 54 0.76 14.92 0.45
C GLN A 54 -0.49 14.05 0.31
N ALA A 55 -1.03 13.91 -0.88
CA ALA A 55 -2.16 13.04 -1.14
C ALA A 55 -1.85 11.58 -0.79
N PHE A 56 -0.66 11.11 -1.14
CA PHE A 56 -0.19 9.77 -0.80
C PHE A 56 -0.08 9.59 0.72
N ALA A 57 0.45 10.58 1.43
CA ALA A 57 0.55 10.57 2.88
C ALA A 57 -0.83 10.46 3.55
N GLU A 58 -1.82 11.21 3.06
CA GLU A 58 -3.19 11.15 3.55
C GLU A 58 -3.80 9.76 3.33
N GLN A 59 -3.57 9.17 2.18
CA GLN A 59 -4.02 7.79 1.89
C GLN A 59 -3.37 6.76 2.81
N LEU A 60 -2.10 6.93 3.15
CA LEU A 60 -1.42 6.07 4.11
C LEU A 60 -2.03 6.15 5.50
N ILE A 61 -2.36 7.35 5.94
CA ILE A 61 -3.04 7.56 7.24
C ILE A 61 -4.39 6.86 7.23
N GLN A 62 -5.18 7.05 6.18
CA GLN A 62 -6.49 6.39 6.03
C GLN A 62 -6.36 4.87 6.04
N ALA A 63 -5.36 4.32 5.37
CA ALA A 63 -5.12 2.89 5.32
C ALA A 63 -4.75 2.34 6.71
N SER A 64 -3.89 3.04 7.44
CA SER A 64 -3.49 2.66 8.80
C SER A 64 -4.68 2.69 9.75
N GLU A 65 -5.50 3.72 9.68
CA GLU A 65 -6.71 3.85 10.50
C GLU A 65 -7.70 2.73 10.18
N LEU A 66 -7.89 2.41 8.92
CA LEU A 66 -8.77 1.34 8.49
C LEU A 66 -8.29 -0.03 8.97
N LEU A 67 -6.98 -0.28 8.90
CA LEU A 67 -6.38 -1.52 9.40
C LEU A 67 -6.61 -1.67 10.91
N ASP A 68 -6.33 -0.62 11.67
CA ASP A 68 -6.49 -0.63 13.11
C ASP A 68 -7.96 -0.78 13.52
N ALA A 69 -8.88 -0.11 12.82
CA ALA A 69 -10.31 -0.21 13.08
C ALA A 69 -10.85 -1.63 12.83
N ASN A 70 -10.25 -2.39 11.94
CA ASN A 70 -10.68 -3.74 11.57
C ASN A 70 -9.75 -4.84 12.12
N ALA A 71 -8.85 -4.50 13.03
CA ALA A 71 -7.84 -5.44 13.54
C ALA A 71 -8.44 -6.73 14.11
N LEU A 72 -9.58 -6.66 14.78
CA LEU A 72 -10.24 -7.82 15.36
C LEU A 72 -10.93 -8.73 14.34
N LEU A 73 -11.15 -8.22 13.12
CA LEU A 73 -11.80 -8.96 12.04
C LEU A 73 -10.79 -9.61 11.09
N ILE A 74 -9.51 -9.30 11.25
CA ILE A 74 -8.43 -9.77 10.36
C ILE A 74 -7.58 -10.78 11.10
N ALA A 75 -7.25 -11.90 10.43
CA ALA A 75 -6.37 -12.91 11.01
C ALA A 75 -5.00 -12.29 11.35
N PRO A 76 -4.37 -12.68 12.47
CA PRO A 76 -3.10 -12.06 12.90
C PRO A 76 -2.01 -12.07 11.83
N LYS A 77 -1.93 -13.12 11.05
CA LYS A 77 -0.93 -13.24 9.98
C LYS A 77 -1.13 -12.17 8.91
N GLU A 78 -2.35 -12.03 8.42
CA GLU A 78 -2.70 -11.03 7.41
C GLU A 78 -2.59 -9.60 7.96
N TYR A 79 -2.94 -9.41 9.21
CA TYR A 79 -2.75 -8.11 9.88
C TYR A 79 -1.28 -7.69 9.86
N ASN A 80 -0.38 -8.60 10.23
CA ASN A 80 1.07 -8.33 10.24
C ASN A 80 1.60 -8.06 8.83
N GLU A 81 1.14 -8.81 7.84
CA GLU A 81 1.54 -8.60 6.45
C GLU A 81 1.05 -7.26 5.90
N LEU A 82 -0.19 -6.88 6.22
CA LEU A 82 -0.74 -5.58 5.85
C LEU A 82 0.05 -4.45 6.51
N LYS A 83 0.39 -4.60 7.78
CA LYS A 83 1.19 -3.62 8.50
C LYS A 83 2.58 -3.46 7.87
N ASP A 84 3.23 -4.56 7.51
CA ASP A 84 4.52 -4.53 6.84
C ASP A 84 4.43 -3.81 5.48
N ILE A 85 3.37 -4.05 4.73
CA ILE A 85 3.12 -3.37 3.45
C ILE A 85 2.97 -1.86 3.67
N LEU A 86 2.20 -1.44 4.66
CA LEU A 86 2.02 -0.03 4.98
C LEU A 86 3.33 0.62 5.42
N ASP A 87 4.16 -0.08 6.19
CA ASP A 87 5.49 0.40 6.58
C ASP A 87 6.40 0.59 5.36
N GLU A 88 6.34 -0.31 4.39
CA GLU A 88 7.11 -0.17 3.14
C GLU A 88 6.62 1.00 2.29
N PHE A 89 5.31 1.25 2.24
CA PHE A 89 4.77 2.45 1.60
C PHE A 89 5.25 3.72 2.28
N LEU A 90 5.33 3.71 3.61
CA LEU A 90 5.87 4.84 4.37
C LEU A 90 7.34 5.09 4.02
N ASN A 91 8.15 4.04 3.94
CA ASN A 91 9.56 4.15 3.53
C ASN A 91 9.67 4.73 2.12
N PHE A 92 8.84 4.27 1.19
CA PHE A 92 8.79 4.81 -0.17
C PHE A 92 8.49 6.30 -0.15
N ARG A 93 7.50 6.73 0.62
CA ARG A 93 7.14 8.14 0.76
C ARG A 93 8.30 8.98 1.29
N MET A 94 8.95 8.50 2.35
CA MET A 94 10.07 9.21 2.98
C MET A 94 11.24 9.38 2.00
N ASP A 95 11.56 8.34 1.24
CA ASP A 95 12.62 8.39 0.23
C ASP A 95 12.25 9.37 -0.91
N LYS A 96 11.00 9.38 -1.33
CA LYS A 96 10.52 10.32 -2.35
C LYS A 96 10.55 11.76 -1.87
N GLU A 97 10.22 12.01 -0.61
CA GLU A 97 10.33 13.36 -0.03
C GLU A 97 11.79 13.84 -0.05
N THR A 98 12.72 12.97 0.32
CA THR A 98 14.16 13.26 0.29
C THR A 98 14.63 13.55 -1.15
N LEU A 99 14.23 12.73 -2.11
CA LEU A 99 14.56 12.93 -3.52
C LEU A 99 14.03 14.28 -4.05
N LEU A 100 12.80 14.62 -3.69
CA LEU A 100 12.21 15.90 -4.10
C LEU A 100 12.98 17.07 -3.52
N GLN A 101 13.39 16.98 -2.25
CA GLN A 101 14.21 18.02 -1.60
C GLN A 101 15.57 18.16 -2.26
N LEU A 102 16.24 17.04 -2.57
CA LEU A 102 17.53 17.06 -3.28
C LEU A 102 17.41 17.69 -4.67
N PHE A 103 16.32 17.41 -5.37
CA PHE A 103 16.04 18.00 -6.67
C PHE A 103 15.87 19.52 -6.57
N LYS A 104 15.14 19.99 -5.57
CA LYS A 104 14.96 21.42 -5.30
C LYS A 104 16.29 22.09 -4.95
N ASP A 105 17.10 21.45 -4.11
CA ASP A 105 18.42 21.94 -3.72
C ASP A 105 19.31 22.12 -4.95
N LYS A 106 19.30 21.16 -5.87
CA LYS A 106 20.04 21.25 -7.12
C LYS A 106 19.58 22.41 -7.98
N GLN A 107 18.27 22.66 -8.06
CA GLN A 107 17.72 23.78 -8.84
C GLN A 107 18.09 25.13 -8.26
N THR A 108 18.23 25.23 -6.93
CA THR A 108 18.60 26.47 -6.24
C THR A 108 20.12 26.67 -6.15
N GLY A 109 20.91 25.79 -6.75
CA GLY A 109 22.36 25.88 -6.76
C GLY A 109 23.05 25.34 -5.51
N ASN A 110 22.32 24.68 -4.61
CA ASN A 110 22.91 24.05 -3.44
C ASN A 110 23.64 22.76 -3.85
N PRO A 111 24.78 22.46 -3.19
CA PRO A 111 25.50 21.23 -3.50
C PRO A 111 24.66 19.97 -3.20
N VAL A 112 24.61 19.05 -4.16
CA VAL A 112 23.91 17.78 -4.01
C VAL A 112 24.85 16.67 -4.43
N SER A 113 25.00 15.65 -3.58
CA SER A 113 25.79 14.47 -3.91
C SER A 113 25.07 13.65 -4.97
N LYS A 114 25.73 13.44 -6.10
CA LYS A 114 25.21 12.61 -7.20
C LYS A 114 25.05 11.15 -6.76
N ASP A 115 25.98 10.66 -5.96
CA ASP A 115 25.96 9.29 -5.44
C ASP A 115 24.78 9.10 -4.49
N GLU A 116 24.52 10.04 -3.59
CA GLU A 116 23.39 10.03 -2.67
C GLU A 116 22.07 10.03 -3.46
N PHE A 117 21.95 10.90 -4.44
CA PHE A 117 20.76 10.99 -5.29
C PHE A 117 20.50 9.65 -6.01
N ASN A 118 21.52 9.08 -6.64
CA ASN A 118 21.40 7.81 -7.35
C ASN A 118 21.07 6.65 -6.41
N LEU A 119 21.65 6.64 -5.21
CA LEU A 119 21.36 5.62 -4.20
C LEU A 119 19.90 5.66 -3.78
N LEU A 120 19.37 6.85 -3.48
CA LEU A 120 17.95 7.03 -3.12
C LEU A 120 17.01 6.63 -4.25
N LEU A 121 17.36 7.00 -5.49
CA LEU A 121 16.57 6.62 -6.65
C LEU A 121 16.50 5.10 -6.81
N GLY A 122 17.63 4.42 -6.63
CA GLY A 122 17.68 2.96 -6.66
C GLY A 122 16.87 2.32 -5.52
N GLN A 123 16.93 2.90 -4.32
CA GLN A 123 16.15 2.42 -3.17
C GLN A 123 14.64 2.55 -3.41
N THR A 124 14.18 3.67 -3.98
CA THR A 124 12.75 3.84 -4.26
C THR A 124 12.25 2.86 -5.31
N GLN A 125 13.03 2.60 -6.34
CA GLN A 125 12.70 1.60 -7.36
C GLN A 125 12.64 0.19 -6.79
N ASN A 126 13.58 -0.15 -5.91
CA ASN A 126 13.63 -1.45 -5.24
C ASN A 126 12.43 -1.63 -4.29
N THR A 127 12.11 -0.61 -3.50
CA THR A 127 10.95 -0.62 -2.60
C THR A 127 9.65 -0.81 -3.38
N ARG A 128 9.52 -0.12 -4.51
CA ARG A 128 8.35 -0.26 -5.39
C ARG A 128 8.18 -1.71 -5.87
N GLY A 129 9.25 -2.33 -6.34
CA GLY A 129 9.22 -3.72 -6.79
C GLY A 129 8.82 -4.68 -5.68
N LYS A 130 9.37 -4.50 -4.47
CA LYS A 130 9.02 -5.29 -3.30
C LYS A 130 7.55 -5.12 -2.92
N LEU A 131 7.04 -3.90 -2.96
CA LEU A 131 5.64 -3.60 -2.64
C LEU A 131 4.68 -4.27 -3.61
N GLU A 132 4.94 -4.17 -4.90
CA GLU A 132 4.11 -4.81 -5.91
C GLU A 132 4.06 -6.32 -5.71
N HIS A 133 5.19 -6.94 -5.39
CA HIS A 133 5.28 -8.36 -5.10
C HIS A 133 4.52 -8.75 -3.83
N LYS A 134 4.70 -8.01 -2.74
CA LYS A 134 4.00 -8.25 -1.47
C LYS A 134 2.49 -8.10 -1.60
N ILE A 135 2.02 -7.12 -2.36
CA ILE A 135 0.58 -6.92 -2.62
C ILE A 135 0.02 -8.11 -3.41
N ASP A 136 0.75 -8.59 -4.40
CA ASP A 136 0.33 -9.76 -5.17
C ASP A 136 0.28 -11.02 -4.31
N ASP A 137 1.26 -11.24 -3.45
CA ASP A 137 1.27 -12.35 -2.48
C ASP A 137 0.08 -12.26 -1.53
N LEU A 138 -0.23 -11.07 -1.03
CA LEU A 138 -1.37 -10.84 -0.15
C LEU A 138 -2.69 -11.19 -0.85
N ARG A 139 -2.81 -10.87 -2.13
CA ARG A 139 -3.99 -11.23 -2.92
C ARG A 139 -4.21 -12.74 -2.93
N HIS A 140 -3.13 -13.51 -3.11
CA HIS A 140 -3.21 -14.98 -3.07
C HIS A 140 -3.61 -15.50 -1.69
N ILE A 141 -3.07 -14.91 -0.63
CA ILE A 141 -3.41 -15.27 0.75
C ILE A 141 -4.89 -15.00 1.04
N MET A 142 -5.39 -13.84 0.63
CA MET A 142 -6.80 -13.48 0.80
C MET A 142 -7.74 -14.45 0.06
N ARG A 143 -7.36 -14.85 -1.15
CA ARG A 143 -8.14 -15.84 -1.92
C ARG A 143 -8.19 -17.18 -1.21
N LYS A 144 -7.08 -17.65 -0.65
CA LYS A 144 -7.03 -18.88 0.13
C LYS A 144 -7.91 -18.81 1.37
N GLN A 145 -7.92 -17.67 2.04
CA GLN A 145 -8.74 -17.44 3.22
C GLN A 145 -10.23 -17.55 2.89
N ILE A 146 -10.65 -16.96 1.78
CA ILE A 146 -12.03 -17.05 1.29
C ILE A 146 -12.40 -18.50 0.97
N ALA A 147 -11.53 -19.21 0.27
CA ALA A 147 -11.76 -20.60 -0.12
C ALA A 147 -11.82 -21.54 1.10
N ALA A 148 -10.99 -21.29 2.12
CA ALA A 148 -10.96 -22.10 3.33
C ALA A 148 -12.24 -21.97 4.16
N GLU A 149 -12.96 -20.86 4.04
CA GLU A 149 -14.20 -20.59 4.76
C GLU A 149 -15.46 -21.07 4.00
N GLU A 150 -15.32 -21.41 2.76
CA GLU A 150 -16.39 -22.04 1.99
C GLU A 150 -16.60 -23.49 2.42
#